data_62bc9bcacbb623516e58195944733f4c
#
_entry.id   62bc9bcacbb623516e58195944733f4c
#
_cell.length_a   1.000
_cell.length_b   1.000
_cell.length_c   1.000
_cell.angle_alpha   90.00
_cell.angle_beta   90.00
_cell.angle_gamma   90.00
#
_symmetry.space_group_name_H-M   'P 1'
#
loop_
_entity.id
_entity.type
_entity.pdbx_description
1 polymer ?
#
loop_
_entity_poly.entity_id
_entity_poly.type
_entity_poly.pdbx_seq_one_letter_code
_entity_poly.pdbx_strand_id
1 'polypeptide(L)'
;MVDLIIAMMALAVILVIGYLLAAFILPNGISGPAELLAVSFGMGTGLIYTQMFIVSWLGYALSFSGLLIILSADVVLLLVFGLKKAKLIAAKLRATEYPRLNLTETILLTVILANLLLIFIDALSLPMNSWDAIAIWSFKAKILYREPIRYSAYFSDPTKSYSHPDYPLLVPFIQSYIYRFLGSVDDRLARIIFPCFFLFLLLSVYSAVTNSASRKYGLFFTALLATAPCVVSDSSSGYVDVALAFYYFSMAAYLYLWMKKGSTEYIVLSALFSALAVCTKNEGMGLFLVGSAVIVLFNIVNLKKDNLKQLACYLATALAVMSPWLIFRRQITVIQEDYFSRLSLPIILHNAERIRVILTSFIREFINVNTWNVLWLIAALVILLSFRHVLRAPVVYLLLLLVMHLGMYILIYVITPWNIEVLIPSTLTRLLIHVAPVAMLLSSELVIPVYK
;
A
#
# COMPACT_ATOMS: atom_id res chain seq x y z
N MET A 1 -6.26 4.39 -29.13
CA MET A 1 -6.31 2.91 -29.00
C MET A 1 -4.90 2.31 -28.88
N VAL A 2 -3.96 2.67 -29.76
CA VAL A 2 -2.55 2.18 -29.70
C VAL A 2 -1.89 2.53 -28.37
N ASP A 3 -1.96 3.78 -27.93
CA ASP A 3 -1.33 4.22 -26.68
C ASP A 3 -1.89 3.52 -25.42
N LEU A 4 -3.19 3.19 -25.43
CA LEU A 4 -3.78 2.38 -24.36
C LEU A 4 -3.19 0.96 -24.34
N ILE A 5 -2.99 0.35 -25.49
CA ILE A 5 -2.33 -0.97 -25.60
C ILE A 5 -0.90 -0.87 -25.07
N ILE A 6 -0.16 0.17 -25.39
CA ILE A 6 1.20 0.40 -24.90
C ILE A 6 1.20 0.56 -23.36
N ALA A 7 0.27 1.32 -22.80
CA ALA A 7 0.14 1.44 -21.34
C ALA A 7 -0.20 0.10 -20.68
N MET A 8 -1.07 -0.71 -21.29
CA MET A 8 -1.36 -2.07 -20.81
C MET A 8 -0.15 -3.00 -20.92
N MET A 9 0.67 -2.88 -21.96
CA MET A 9 1.94 -3.62 -22.08
C MET A 9 2.91 -3.23 -20.97
N ALA A 10 3.03 -1.94 -20.63
CA ALA A 10 3.84 -1.48 -19.52
C ALA A 10 3.39 -2.13 -18.19
N LEU A 11 2.08 -2.19 -17.93
CA LEU A 11 1.53 -2.88 -16.75
C LEU A 11 1.79 -4.39 -16.78
N ALA A 12 1.68 -5.03 -17.93
CA ALA A 12 1.98 -6.45 -18.08
C ALA A 12 3.45 -6.76 -17.76
N VAL A 13 4.38 -5.90 -18.16
CA VAL A 13 5.81 -6.03 -17.83
C VAL A 13 6.03 -5.95 -16.32
N ILE A 14 5.37 -5.02 -15.63
CA ILE A 14 5.39 -4.94 -14.15
C ILE A 14 4.98 -6.29 -13.55
N LEU A 15 3.89 -6.87 -14.02
CA LEU A 15 3.37 -8.15 -13.51
C LEU A 15 4.31 -9.32 -13.79
N VAL A 16 4.90 -9.38 -14.99
CA VAL A 16 5.84 -10.47 -15.36
C VAL A 16 7.09 -10.43 -14.49
N ILE A 17 7.72 -9.26 -14.36
CA ILE A 17 8.93 -9.09 -13.54
C ILE A 17 8.59 -9.39 -12.07
N GLY A 18 7.48 -8.84 -11.58
CA GLY A 18 7.04 -9.08 -10.22
C GLY A 18 6.68 -10.55 -9.95
N TYR A 19 6.08 -11.27 -10.92
CA TYR A 19 5.83 -12.71 -10.81
C TYR A 19 7.12 -13.51 -10.66
N LEU A 20 8.12 -13.23 -11.48
CA LEU A 20 9.41 -13.91 -11.41
C LEU A 20 10.12 -13.61 -10.08
N LEU A 21 10.07 -12.38 -9.61
CA LEU A 21 10.63 -11.98 -8.30
C LEU A 21 9.86 -12.62 -7.15
N ALA A 22 8.53 -12.60 -7.20
CA ALA A 22 7.67 -13.23 -6.21
C ALA A 22 7.92 -14.75 -6.13
N ALA A 23 8.08 -15.42 -7.27
CA ALA A 23 8.41 -16.84 -7.33
C ALA A 23 9.76 -17.17 -6.68
N PHE A 24 10.70 -16.23 -6.69
CA PHE A 24 12.00 -16.39 -6.01
C PHE A 24 11.87 -16.28 -4.48
N ILE A 25 11.06 -15.34 -3.99
CA ILE A 25 10.93 -15.00 -2.55
C ILE A 25 9.88 -15.86 -1.86
N LEU A 26 8.76 -16.15 -2.52
CA LEU A 26 7.61 -16.78 -1.90
C LEU A 26 7.89 -18.23 -1.47
N PRO A 27 7.40 -18.62 -0.28
CA PRO A 27 7.42 -20.01 0.15
C PRO A 27 6.54 -20.87 -0.77
N ASN A 28 6.72 -22.18 -0.71
CA ASN A 28 5.93 -23.18 -1.43
C ASN A 28 4.40 -23.14 -1.10
N GLY A 29 3.93 -22.06 -0.51
CA GLY A 29 2.62 -21.86 0.11
C GLY A 29 1.77 -20.70 -0.39
N ILE A 30 1.89 -20.27 -1.67
CA ILE A 30 0.90 -19.35 -2.25
C ILE A 30 -0.49 -19.98 -2.16
N SER A 31 -1.44 -19.23 -1.64
CA SER A 31 -2.79 -19.71 -1.40
C SER A 31 -3.67 -19.71 -2.67
N GLY A 32 -3.34 -18.90 -3.65
CA GLY A 32 -4.11 -18.82 -4.89
C GLY A 32 -3.62 -17.73 -5.87
N PRO A 33 -4.28 -17.63 -7.04
CA PRO A 33 -3.89 -16.68 -8.09
C PRO A 33 -4.05 -15.22 -7.65
N ALA A 34 -5.04 -14.90 -6.81
CA ALA A 34 -5.26 -13.54 -6.32
C ALA A 34 -4.07 -13.04 -5.49
N GLU A 35 -3.55 -13.87 -4.58
CA GLU A 35 -2.33 -13.55 -3.80
C GLU A 35 -1.14 -13.37 -4.72
N LEU A 36 -0.94 -14.31 -5.66
CA LEU A 36 0.19 -14.24 -6.58
C LEU A 36 0.17 -12.96 -7.41
N LEU A 37 -0.97 -12.60 -7.97
CA LEU A 37 -1.12 -11.38 -8.77
C LEU A 37 -0.86 -10.12 -7.96
N ALA A 38 -1.40 -10.03 -6.74
CA ALA A 38 -1.20 -8.88 -5.86
C ALA A 38 0.27 -8.72 -5.46
N VAL A 39 0.93 -9.80 -5.05
CA VAL A 39 2.37 -9.78 -4.71
C VAL A 39 3.20 -9.44 -5.94
N SER A 40 2.87 -10.01 -7.10
CA SER A 40 3.58 -9.71 -8.35
C SER A 40 3.50 -8.23 -8.70
N PHE A 41 2.33 -7.61 -8.58
CA PHE A 41 2.18 -6.18 -8.83
C PHE A 41 3.03 -5.34 -7.86
N GLY A 42 2.91 -5.60 -6.56
CA GLY A 42 3.63 -4.84 -5.55
C GLY A 42 5.15 -4.99 -5.64
N MET A 43 5.64 -6.19 -5.90
CA MET A 43 7.07 -6.46 -6.06
C MET A 43 7.61 -5.90 -7.39
N GLY A 44 6.83 -5.99 -8.47
CA GLY A 44 7.21 -5.45 -9.77
C GLY A 44 7.31 -3.93 -9.77
N THR A 45 6.30 -3.25 -9.21
CA THR A 45 6.34 -1.79 -9.03
C THR A 45 7.48 -1.37 -8.13
N GLY A 46 7.74 -2.11 -7.03
CA GLY A 46 8.83 -1.85 -6.11
C GLY A 46 10.21 -1.99 -6.75
N LEU A 47 10.45 -3.05 -7.53
CA LEU A 47 11.73 -3.26 -8.21
C LEU A 47 11.99 -2.17 -9.27
N ILE A 48 11.01 -1.92 -10.14
CA ILE A 48 11.11 -0.89 -11.19
C ILE A 48 11.35 0.49 -10.55
N TYR A 49 10.60 0.84 -9.50
CA TYR A 49 10.84 2.07 -8.74
C TYR A 49 12.29 2.16 -8.25
N THR A 50 12.77 1.13 -7.56
CA THR A 50 14.10 1.14 -6.95
C THR A 50 15.19 1.32 -8.00
N GLN A 51 15.09 0.64 -9.11
CA GLN A 51 16.05 0.74 -10.21
C GLN A 51 16.02 2.12 -10.88
N MET A 52 14.83 2.61 -11.22
CA MET A 52 14.69 3.95 -11.82
C MET A 52 15.19 5.04 -10.86
N PHE A 53 14.91 4.89 -9.57
CA PHE A 53 15.40 5.80 -8.54
C PHE A 53 16.92 5.82 -8.49
N ILE A 54 17.56 4.65 -8.39
CA ILE A 54 19.02 4.53 -8.30
C ILE A 54 19.69 5.11 -9.55
N VAL A 55 19.23 4.74 -10.75
CA VAL A 55 19.77 5.25 -12.02
C VAL A 55 19.66 6.77 -12.10
N SER A 56 18.50 7.31 -11.73
CA SER A 56 18.25 8.75 -11.70
C SER A 56 19.10 9.48 -10.65
N TRP A 57 19.32 8.84 -9.48
CA TRP A 57 20.16 9.40 -8.41
C TRP A 57 21.63 9.37 -8.76
N LEU A 58 22.09 8.39 -9.54
CA LEU A 58 23.43 8.37 -10.12
C LEU A 58 23.64 9.44 -11.21
N GLY A 59 22.58 10.11 -11.66
CA GLY A 59 22.61 11.18 -12.62
C GLY A 59 22.41 10.76 -14.07
N TYR A 60 22.00 9.52 -14.30
CA TYR A 60 21.69 9.03 -15.65
C TYR A 60 20.26 9.32 -16.06
N ALA A 61 20.08 9.96 -17.22
CA ALA A 61 18.76 10.10 -17.84
C ALA A 61 18.30 8.73 -18.37
N LEU A 62 17.16 8.27 -17.88
CA LEU A 62 16.63 6.98 -18.28
C LEU A 62 15.86 7.12 -19.60
N SER A 63 16.47 6.73 -20.73
CA SER A 63 15.77 6.58 -22.00
C SER A 63 14.90 5.32 -22.02
N PHE A 64 13.96 5.22 -23.01
CA PHE A 64 13.18 3.99 -23.20
C PHE A 64 14.08 2.77 -23.47
N SER A 65 15.12 2.92 -24.31
CA SER A 65 16.09 1.86 -24.58
C SER A 65 16.88 1.44 -23.32
N GLY A 66 17.34 2.40 -22.52
CA GLY A 66 17.99 2.12 -21.24
C GLY A 66 17.07 1.37 -20.27
N LEU A 67 15.80 1.77 -20.21
CA LEU A 67 14.79 1.06 -19.43
C LEU A 67 14.60 -0.37 -19.93
N LEU A 68 14.47 -0.60 -21.23
CA LEU A 68 14.33 -1.94 -21.81
C LEU A 68 15.53 -2.85 -21.52
N ILE A 69 16.76 -2.30 -21.52
CA ILE A 69 17.97 -3.06 -21.15
C ILE A 69 17.86 -3.55 -19.70
N ILE A 70 17.47 -2.67 -18.76
CA ILE A 70 17.32 -3.01 -17.35
C ILE A 70 16.25 -4.09 -17.18
N LEU A 71 15.07 -3.89 -17.76
CA LEU A 71 13.95 -4.84 -17.66
C LEU A 71 14.28 -6.20 -18.30
N SER A 72 15.04 -6.20 -19.42
CA SER A 72 15.49 -7.43 -20.06
C SER A 72 16.51 -8.16 -19.20
N ALA A 73 17.43 -7.44 -18.56
CA ALA A 73 18.38 -8.01 -17.61
C ALA A 73 17.67 -8.64 -16.41
N ASP A 74 16.65 -7.96 -15.86
CA ASP A 74 15.81 -8.51 -14.79
C ASP A 74 15.14 -9.82 -15.20
N VAL A 75 14.51 -9.85 -16.37
CA VAL A 75 13.84 -11.06 -16.87
C VAL A 75 14.85 -12.19 -17.02
N VAL A 76 16.02 -11.95 -17.61
CA VAL A 76 17.06 -12.97 -17.78
C VAL A 76 17.55 -13.47 -16.43
N LEU A 77 17.93 -12.59 -15.51
CA LEU A 77 18.41 -12.97 -14.18
C LEU A 77 17.35 -13.75 -13.40
N LEU A 78 16.12 -13.25 -13.36
CA LEU A 78 15.03 -13.89 -12.63
C LEU A 78 14.60 -15.22 -13.26
N LEU A 79 14.70 -15.39 -14.58
CA LEU A 79 14.48 -16.68 -15.23
C LEU A 79 15.58 -17.68 -14.86
N VAL A 80 16.85 -17.27 -14.88
CA VAL A 80 17.96 -18.16 -14.49
C VAL A 80 17.78 -18.71 -13.08
N PHE A 81 17.43 -17.86 -12.12
CA PHE A 81 17.34 -18.24 -10.71
C PHE A 81 15.93 -18.66 -10.25
N GLY A 82 14.86 -18.17 -10.90
CA GLY A 82 13.48 -18.35 -10.47
C GLY A 82 12.62 -19.31 -11.30
N LEU A 83 13.03 -19.67 -12.51
CA LEU A 83 12.19 -20.42 -13.46
C LEU A 83 11.66 -21.75 -12.90
N LYS A 84 12.49 -22.51 -12.17
CA LYS A 84 12.06 -23.78 -11.55
C LYS A 84 10.95 -23.57 -10.53
N LYS A 85 11.08 -22.55 -9.66
CA LYS A 85 10.07 -22.18 -8.66
C LYS A 85 8.81 -21.64 -9.33
N ALA A 86 8.95 -20.77 -10.33
CA ALA A 86 7.81 -20.24 -11.09
C ALA A 86 6.99 -21.35 -11.75
N LYS A 87 7.65 -22.35 -12.35
CA LYS A 87 6.96 -23.53 -12.92
C LYS A 87 6.23 -24.34 -11.85
N LEU A 88 6.83 -24.53 -10.66
CA LEU A 88 6.17 -25.23 -9.54
C LEU A 88 4.92 -24.50 -9.05
N ILE A 89 4.98 -23.18 -8.91
CA ILE A 89 3.85 -22.35 -8.52
C ILE A 89 2.74 -22.45 -9.58
N ALA A 90 3.10 -22.30 -10.87
CA ALA A 90 2.14 -22.43 -11.96
C ALA A 90 1.47 -23.81 -12.01
N ALA A 91 2.25 -24.89 -11.81
CA ALA A 91 1.71 -26.25 -11.74
C ALA A 91 0.74 -26.43 -10.56
N LYS A 92 1.09 -25.93 -9.37
CA LYS A 92 0.22 -25.96 -8.19
C LYS A 92 -1.10 -25.22 -8.44
N LEU A 93 -1.06 -24.02 -9.01
CA LEU A 93 -2.26 -23.23 -9.30
C LEU A 93 -3.17 -23.91 -10.33
N ARG A 94 -2.58 -24.58 -11.34
CA ARG A 94 -3.35 -25.37 -12.33
C ARG A 94 -4.01 -26.60 -11.73
N ALA A 95 -3.37 -27.22 -10.74
CA ALA A 95 -3.91 -28.40 -10.04
C ALA A 95 -4.96 -28.04 -8.97
N THR A 96 -5.11 -26.77 -8.62
CA THR A 96 -6.10 -26.32 -7.64
C THR A 96 -7.49 -26.27 -8.28
N GLU A 97 -8.40 -27.08 -7.76
CA GLU A 97 -9.81 -27.01 -8.17
C GLU A 97 -10.50 -25.81 -7.50
N TYR A 98 -11.21 -25.03 -8.31
CA TYR A 98 -12.02 -23.91 -7.84
C TYR A 98 -13.51 -24.30 -7.91
N PRO A 99 -14.18 -24.53 -6.77
CA PRO A 99 -15.59 -24.88 -6.76
C PRO A 99 -16.43 -23.75 -7.38
N ARG A 100 -17.54 -24.11 -8.01
CA ARG A 100 -18.47 -23.15 -8.63
C ARG A 100 -18.92 -22.11 -7.60
N LEU A 101 -19.18 -20.91 -8.07
CA LEU A 101 -19.73 -19.84 -7.25
C LEU A 101 -21.20 -20.12 -6.96
N ASN A 102 -21.62 -19.90 -5.72
CA ASN A 102 -23.03 -19.85 -5.38
C ASN A 102 -23.62 -18.46 -5.71
N LEU A 103 -24.95 -18.32 -5.60
CA LEU A 103 -25.63 -17.07 -5.95
C LEU A 103 -25.09 -15.86 -5.16
N THR A 104 -24.90 -16.00 -3.86
CA THR A 104 -24.36 -14.90 -3.02
C THR A 104 -22.95 -14.50 -3.46
N GLU A 105 -22.07 -15.47 -3.71
CA GLU A 105 -20.71 -15.23 -4.18
C GLU A 105 -20.70 -14.55 -5.56
N THR A 106 -21.61 -14.97 -6.45
CA THR A 106 -21.77 -14.37 -7.78
C THR A 106 -22.22 -12.92 -7.67
N ILE A 107 -23.20 -12.60 -6.82
CA ILE A 107 -23.67 -11.23 -6.59
C ILE A 107 -22.51 -10.36 -6.06
N LEU A 108 -21.81 -10.82 -5.03
CA LEU A 108 -20.70 -10.06 -4.44
C LEU A 108 -19.58 -9.81 -5.46
N LEU A 109 -19.20 -10.81 -6.23
CA LEU A 109 -18.20 -10.67 -7.29
C LEU A 109 -18.65 -9.69 -8.38
N THR A 110 -19.92 -9.76 -8.79
CA THR A 110 -20.49 -8.84 -9.79
C THR A 110 -20.42 -7.40 -9.28
N VAL A 111 -20.76 -7.15 -8.03
CA VAL A 111 -20.66 -5.81 -7.41
C VAL A 111 -19.22 -5.31 -7.40
N ILE A 112 -18.25 -6.14 -7.01
CA ILE A 112 -16.83 -5.79 -7.03
C ILE A 112 -16.38 -5.43 -8.44
N LEU A 113 -16.69 -6.27 -9.43
CA LEU A 113 -16.28 -6.07 -10.82
C LEU A 113 -16.94 -4.84 -11.45
N ALA A 114 -18.22 -4.56 -11.14
CA ALA A 114 -18.92 -3.38 -11.61
C ALA A 114 -18.25 -2.09 -11.09
N ASN A 115 -17.93 -2.02 -9.79
CA ASN A 115 -17.21 -0.86 -9.24
C ASN A 115 -15.81 -0.70 -9.84
N LEU A 116 -15.05 -1.80 -9.99
CA LEU A 116 -13.75 -1.76 -10.65
C LEU A 116 -13.86 -1.21 -12.08
N LEU A 117 -14.82 -1.69 -12.85
CA LEU A 117 -15.05 -1.23 -14.23
C LEU A 117 -15.34 0.29 -14.26
N LEU A 118 -16.22 0.78 -13.38
CA LEU A 118 -16.52 2.19 -13.27
C LEU A 118 -15.30 3.03 -12.92
N ILE A 119 -14.45 2.59 -12.00
CA ILE A 119 -13.21 3.27 -11.60
C ILE A 119 -12.22 3.33 -12.78
N PHE A 120 -12.06 2.23 -13.54
CA PHE A 120 -11.20 2.23 -14.73
C PHE A 120 -11.74 3.14 -15.82
N ILE A 121 -13.06 3.16 -16.04
CA ILE A 121 -13.70 4.08 -17.00
C ILE A 121 -13.46 5.53 -16.58
N ASP A 122 -13.69 5.87 -15.30
CA ASP A 122 -13.46 7.21 -14.77
C ASP A 122 -11.99 7.65 -14.95
N ALA A 123 -11.05 6.79 -14.56
CA ALA A 123 -9.63 7.09 -14.69
C ALA A 123 -9.17 7.33 -16.14
N LEU A 124 -9.74 6.62 -17.12
CA LEU A 124 -9.34 6.71 -18.52
C LEU A 124 -10.13 7.75 -19.33
N SER A 125 -11.33 8.12 -18.87
CA SER A 125 -12.24 9.00 -19.62
C SER A 125 -12.14 10.46 -19.18
N LEU A 126 -11.87 10.72 -17.90
CA LEU A 126 -11.86 12.07 -17.34
C LEU A 126 -10.43 12.57 -17.11
N PRO A 127 -10.18 13.89 -17.22
CA PRO A 127 -8.89 14.46 -16.82
C PRO A 127 -8.71 14.41 -15.30
N MET A 128 -7.46 14.49 -14.83
CA MET A 128 -7.18 14.70 -13.41
C MET A 128 -7.70 16.08 -13.00
N ASN A 129 -8.44 16.14 -11.90
CA ASN A 129 -9.04 17.37 -11.37
C ASN A 129 -8.66 17.63 -9.89
N SER A 130 -8.04 16.65 -9.22
CA SER A 130 -7.66 16.76 -7.82
C SER A 130 -6.33 17.48 -7.67
N TRP A 131 -6.23 18.39 -6.69
CA TRP A 131 -5.04 19.22 -6.49
C TRP A 131 -3.77 18.40 -6.30
N ASP A 132 -3.75 17.46 -5.34
CA ASP A 132 -2.56 16.65 -5.06
C ASP A 132 -2.15 15.81 -6.27
N ALA A 133 -3.13 15.31 -7.05
CA ALA A 133 -2.85 14.53 -8.25
C ALA A 133 -2.07 15.34 -9.28
N ILE A 134 -2.50 16.59 -9.51
CA ILE A 134 -1.91 17.49 -10.51
C ILE A 134 -0.63 18.13 -9.98
N ALA A 135 -0.70 18.79 -8.79
CA ALA A 135 0.35 19.64 -8.27
C ALA A 135 1.47 18.87 -7.58
N ILE A 136 1.20 17.67 -7.07
CA ILE A 136 2.18 16.89 -6.31
C ILE A 136 2.66 15.68 -7.13
N TRP A 137 1.78 14.73 -7.41
CA TRP A 137 2.18 13.41 -7.91
C TRP A 137 2.55 13.42 -9.38
N SER A 138 1.63 13.87 -10.26
CA SER A 138 1.90 13.92 -11.70
C SER A 138 2.90 15.00 -12.07
N PHE A 139 2.97 16.11 -11.32
CA PHE A 139 4.00 17.11 -11.52
C PHE A 139 5.41 16.53 -11.31
N LYS A 140 5.62 15.79 -10.22
CA LYS A 140 6.89 15.07 -10.00
C LYS A 140 7.17 14.04 -11.09
N ALA A 141 6.14 13.28 -11.52
CA ALA A 141 6.31 12.30 -12.59
C ALA A 141 6.83 12.95 -13.90
N LYS A 142 6.35 14.15 -14.24
CA LYS A 142 6.83 14.92 -15.39
C LYS A 142 8.29 15.37 -15.24
N ILE A 143 8.67 15.78 -14.04
CA ILE A 143 10.07 16.14 -13.74
C ILE A 143 10.96 14.91 -13.91
N LEU A 144 10.59 13.77 -13.29
CA LEU A 144 11.31 12.50 -13.37
C LEU A 144 11.40 11.92 -14.79
N TYR A 145 10.44 12.26 -15.65
CA TYR A 145 10.49 11.92 -17.07
C TYR A 145 11.50 12.76 -17.84
N ARG A 146 11.68 14.04 -17.47
CA ARG A 146 12.53 14.98 -18.21
C ARG A 146 13.99 14.95 -17.79
N GLU A 147 14.24 14.78 -16.50
CA GLU A 147 15.60 14.94 -15.93
C GLU A 147 15.87 13.99 -14.75
N PRO A 148 17.13 13.61 -14.53
CA PRO A 148 17.54 12.84 -13.36
C PRO A 148 17.35 13.64 -12.05
N ILE A 149 16.97 12.94 -10.96
CA ILE A 149 16.78 13.60 -9.64
C ILE A 149 18.06 14.28 -9.14
N ARG A 150 19.23 13.74 -9.51
CA ARG A 150 20.53 14.27 -9.09
C ARG A 150 20.76 15.71 -9.50
N TYR A 151 20.26 16.10 -10.67
CA TYR A 151 20.52 17.41 -11.26
C TYR A 151 19.27 18.31 -11.29
N SER A 152 18.16 17.81 -10.78
CA SER A 152 16.89 18.54 -10.82
C SER A 152 16.88 19.65 -9.75
N ALA A 153 16.78 20.89 -10.20
CA ALA A 153 16.62 22.05 -9.33
C ALA A 153 15.30 22.02 -8.54
N TYR A 154 14.34 21.23 -8.97
CA TYR A 154 13.04 21.10 -8.32
C TYR A 154 13.13 20.79 -6.83
N PHE A 155 14.05 19.92 -6.42
CA PHE A 155 14.18 19.46 -5.02
C PHE A 155 14.82 20.50 -4.09
N SER A 156 15.37 21.60 -4.64
CA SER A 156 15.97 22.69 -3.89
C SER A 156 15.32 24.05 -4.12
N ASP A 157 14.31 24.14 -5.00
CA ASP A 157 13.61 25.38 -5.35
C ASP A 157 12.48 25.68 -4.34
N PRO A 158 12.62 26.71 -3.46
CA PRO A 158 11.59 27.06 -2.49
C PRO A 158 10.25 27.45 -3.13
N THR A 159 10.25 27.92 -4.38
CA THR A 159 9.00 28.26 -5.08
C THR A 159 8.13 27.05 -5.40
N LYS A 160 8.69 25.85 -5.30
CA LYS A 160 8.00 24.57 -5.53
C LYS A 160 7.51 23.91 -4.23
N SER A 161 7.61 24.58 -3.10
CA SER A 161 7.19 24.06 -1.79
C SER A 161 5.75 23.53 -1.80
N TYR A 162 4.84 24.19 -2.51
CA TYR A 162 3.43 23.78 -2.66
C TYR A 162 3.24 22.37 -3.22
N SER A 163 4.24 21.81 -3.91
CA SER A 163 4.21 20.48 -4.51
C SER A 163 4.92 19.42 -3.66
N HIS A 164 5.30 19.77 -2.42
CA HIS A 164 5.94 18.87 -1.46
C HIS A 164 7.11 18.07 -2.05
N PRO A 165 8.25 18.73 -2.39
CA PRO A 165 9.42 18.02 -2.94
C PRO A 165 9.92 16.88 -2.05
N ASP A 166 9.71 16.98 -0.74
CA ASP A 166 10.08 16.01 0.30
C ASP A 166 9.16 14.78 0.40
N TYR A 167 8.12 14.69 -0.43
CA TYR A 167 7.26 13.49 -0.47
C TYR A 167 7.89 12.38 -1.32
N PRO A 168 7.73 11.11 -0.91
CA PRO A 168 8.29 9.94 -1.57
C PRO A 168 7.93 9.82 -3.06
N LEU A 169 8.74 9.08 -3.82
CA LEU A 169 8.74 9.14 -5.28
C LEU A 169 8.28 7.84 -5.97
N LEU A 170 7.81 6.81 -5.23
CA LEU A 170 7.43 5.53 -5.85
C LEU A 170 6.39 5.73 -6.94
N VAL A 171 5.24 6.32 -6.62
CA VAL A 171 4.15 6.50 -7.58
C VAL A 171 4.55 7.44 -8.73
N PRO A 172 5.20 8.60 -8.50
CA PRO A 172 5.74 9.43 -9.57
C PRO A 172 6.70 8.70 -10.52
N PHE A 173 7.57 7.81 -10.01
CA PHE A 173 8.44 7.01 -10.89
C PHE A 173 7.64 6.00 -11.72
N ILE A 174 6.59 5.37 -11.16
CA ILE A 174 5.75 4.44 -11.94
C ILE A 174 4.92 5.19 -13.00
N GLN A 175 4.45 6.41 -12.72
CA GLN A 175 3.84 7.26 -13.77
C GLN A 175 4.87 7.63 -14.85
N SER A 176 6.09 8.04 -14.45
CA SER A 176 7.19 8.33 -15.37
C SER A 176 7.61 7.10 -16.21
N TYR A 177 7.54 5.89 -15.63
CA TYR A 177 7.72 4.63 -16.34
C TYR A 177 6.70 4.46 -17.47
N ILE A 178 5.42 4.72 -17.20
CA ILE A 178 4.37 4.66 -18.25
C ILE A 178 4.62 5.71 -19.32
N TYR A 179 4.99 6.95 -18.98
CA TYR A 179 5.36 7.97 -19.98
C TYR A 179 6.49 7.51 -20.90
N ARG A 180 7.49 6.75 -20.38
CA ARG A 180 8.60 6.24 -21.20
C ARG A 180 8.16 5.18 -22.19
N PHE A 181 7.19 4.35 -21.83
CA PHE A 181 6.59 3.39 -22.77
C PHE A 181 5.77 4.12 -23.84
N LEU A 182 5.04 5.16 -23.48
CA LEU A 182 4.27 5.99 -24.42
C LEU A 182 5.15 6.87 -25.31
N GLY A 183 6.40 7.14 -24.92
CA GLY A 183 7.29 8.10 -25.60
C GLY A 183 6.89 9.56 -25.37
N SER A 184 5.87 9.84 -24.59
CA SER A 184 5.35 11.18 -24.31
C SER A 184 4.69 11.26 -22.93
N VAL A 185 4.47 12.49 -22.44
CA VAL A 185 3.73 12.75 -21.21
C VAL A 185 2.23 12.70 -21.51
N ASP A 186 1.56 11.67 -21.04
CA ASP A 186 0.09 11.55 -21.08
C ASP A 186 -0.43 11.21 -19.68
N ASP A 187 -0.88 12.23 -18.94
CA ASP A 187 -1.40 12.10 -17.58
C ASP A 187 -2.65 11.22 -17.51
N ARG A 188 -3.48 11.22 -18.56
CA ARG A 188 -4.70 10.42 -18.63
C ARG A 188 -4.37 8.93 -18.66
N LEU A 189 -3.44 8.53 -19.54
CA LEU A 189 -3.04 7.12 -19.64
C LEU A 189 -2.20 6.67 -18.44
N ALA A 190 -1.33 7.53 -17.90
CA ALA A 190 -0.58 7.20 -16.69
C ALA A 190 -1.47 7.09 -15.45
N ARG A 191 -2.64 7.72 -15.44
CA ARG A 191 -3.63 7.61 -14.36
C ARG A 191 -4.15 6.17 -14.15
N ILE A 192 -4.02 5.28 -15.14
CA ILE A 192 -4.40 3.86 -15.04
C ILE A 192 -3.74 3.14 -13.86
N ILE A 193 -2.60 3.63 -13.36
CA ILE A 193 -1.89 3.00 -12.25
C ILE A 193 -2.68 3.05 -10.93
N PHE A 194 -3.51 4.08 -10.71
CA PHE A 194 -4.30 4.23 -9.48
C PHE A 194 -5.39 3.15 -9.36
N PRO A 195 -6.29 2.93 -10.36
CA PRO A 195 -7.19 1.79 -10.31
C PRO A 195 -6.47 0.43 -10.31
N CYS A 196 -5.24 0.32 -10.83
CA CYS A 196 -4.45 -0.89 -10.65
C CYS A 196 -4.07 -1.11 -9.18
N PHE A 197 -3.59 -0.10 -8.45
CA PHE A 197 -3.36 -0.22 -7.00
C PHE A 197 -4.60 -0.68 -6.26
N PHE A 198 -5.77 -0.15 -6.61
CA PHE A 198 -7.04 -0.58 -6.02
C PHE A 198 -7.37 -2.04 -6.36
N LEU A 199 -7.29 -2.44 -7.62
CA LEU A 199 -7.49 -3.84 -8.02
C LEU A 199 -6.61 -4.79 -7.19
N PHE A 200 -5.31 -4.49 -7.06
CA PHE A 200 -4.38 -5.35 -6.35
C PHE A 200 -4.54 -5.27 -4.82
N LEU A 201 -5.03 -4.16 -4.28
CA LEU A 201 -5.50 -4.08 -2.90
C LEU A 201 -6.67 -5.03 -2.66
N LEU A 202 -7.70 -4.99 -3.53
CA LEU A 202 -8.86 -5.89 -3.42
C LEU A 202 -8.45 -7.37 -3.54
N LEU A 203 -7.53 -7.70 -4.45
CA LEU A 203 -7.00 -9.07 -4.57
C LEU A 203 -6.23 -9.51 -3.31
N SER A 204 -5.46 -8.59 -2.70
CA SER A 204 -4.77 -8.84 -1.43
C SER A 204 -5.75 -9.10 -0.30
N VAL A 205 -6.78 -8.25 -0.15
CA VAL A 205 -7.82 -8.41 0.88
C VAL A 205 -8.59 -9.71 0.67
N TYR A 206 -9.06 -9.96 -0.55
CA TYR A 206 -9.76 -11.20 -0.91
C TYR A 206 -8.94 -12.43 -0.55
N SER A 207 -7.68 -12.45 -0.92
CA SER A 207 -6.80 -13.59 -0.65
C SER A 207 -6.55 -13.78 0.84
N ALA A 208 -6.19 -12.74 1.57
CA ALA A 208 -5.91 -12.80 3.00
C ALA A 208 -7.15 -13.30 3.79
N VAL A 209 -8.32 -12.73 3.50
CA VAL A 209 -9.57 -13.11 4.17
C VAL A 209 -10.02 -14.53 3.77
N THR A 210 -9.92 -14.91 2.49
CA THR A 210 -10.28 -16.26 2.03
C THR A 210 -9.43 -17.32 2.72
N ASN A 211 -8.14 -17.06 2.90
CA ASN A 211 -7.23 -17.95 3.60
C ASN A 211 -7.50 -18.07 5.10
N SER A 212 -8.04 -17.04 5.69
CA SER A 212 -8.38 -17.00 7.11
C SER A 212 -9.74 -17.60 7.41
N ALA A 213 -10.73 -17.32 6.57
CA ALA A 213 -12.13 -17.67 6.81
C ALA A 213 -12.70 -18.61 5.74
N SER A 214 -13.19 -18.03 4.64
CA SER A 214 -13.72 -18.75 3.48
C SER A 214 -13.85 -17.79 2.29
N ARG A 215 -14.08 -18.36 1.09
CA ARG A 215 -14.32 -17.57 -0.13
C ARG A 215 -15.51 -16.60 0.01
N LYS A 216 -16.60 -17.02 0.65
CA LYS A 216 -17.76 -16.15 0.89
C LYS A 216 -17.40 -14.92 1.72
N TYR A 217 -16.66 -15.10 2.81
CA TYR A 217 -16.19 -13.96 3.63
C TYR A 217 -15.11 -13.13 2.91
N GLY A 218 -14.25 -13.79 2.12
CA GLY A 218 -13.31 -13.09 1.25
C GLY A 218 -14.01 -12.10 0.32
N LEU A 219 -15.03 -12.56 -0.41
CA LEU A 219 -15.84 -11.71 -1.29
C LEU A 219 -16.62 -10.65 -0.50
N PHE A 220 -17.20 -11.00 0.64
CA PHE A 220 -17.98 -10.05 1.45
C PHE A 220 -17.15 -8.87 1.95
N PHE A 221 -16.01 -9.11 2.62
CA PHE A 221 -15.17 -8.03 3.13
C PHE A 221 -14.49 -7.24 2.00
N THR A 222 -14.18 -7.90 0.89
CA THR A 222 -13.69 -7.21 -0.31
C THR A 222 -14.77 -6.32 -0.93
N ALA A 223 -16.03 -6.76 -0.98
CA ALA A 223 -17.14 -5.96 -1.49
C ALA A 223 -17.43 -4.74 -0.60
N LEU A 224 -17.33 -4.88 0.74
CA LEU A 224 -17.44 -3.74 1.65
C LEU A 224 -16.40 -2.65 1.35
N LEU A 225 -15.16 -3.04 1.11
CA LEU A 225 -14.09 -2.10 0.74
C LEU A 225 -14.29 -1.54 -0.66
N ALA A 226 -14.67 -2.39 -1.63
CA ALA A 226 -14.86 -2.03 -3.02
C ALA A 226 -16.04 -1.07 -3.26
N THR A 227 -16.99 -1.01 -2.33
CA THR A 227 -18.17 -0.17 -2.42
C THR A 227 -18.13 1.05 -1.50
N ALA A 228 -17.11 1.21 -0.66
CA ALA A 228 -16.95 2.39 0.20
C ALA A 228 -16.71 3.64 -0.67
N PRO A 229 -17.61 4.65 -0.64
CA PRO A 229 -17.57 5.78 -1.57
C PRO A 229 -16.25 6.55 -1.57
N CYS A 230 -15.64 6.75 -0.40
CA CYS A 230 -14.34 7.43 -0.29
C CYS A 230 -13.22 6.63 -0.96
N VAL A 231 -13.20 5.31 -0.81
CA VAL A 231 -12.18 4.45 -1.41
C VAL A 231 -12.34 4.41 -2.93
N VAL A 232 -13.59 4.33 -3.41
CA VAL A 232 -13.93 4.39 -4.84
C VAL A 232 -13.48 5.71 -5.46
N SER A 233 -13.80 6.83 -4.83
CA SER A 233 -13.41 8.16 -5.28
C SER A 233 -11.89 8.35 -5.29
N ASP A 234 -11.18 7.90 -4.24
CA ASP A 234 -9.73 8.01 -4.15
C ASP A 234 -9.02 7.16 -5.23
N SER A 235 -9.58 6.00 -5.55
CA SER A 235 -8.99 5.02 -6.49
C SER A 235 -8.87 5.53 -7.93
N SER A 236 -9.62 6.56 -8.32
CA SER A 236 -9.52 7.18 -9.65
C SER A 236 -9.04 8.62 -9.60
N SER A 237 -8.93 9.25 -8.42
CA SER A 237 -8.60 10.67 -8.26
C SER A 237 -7.18 11.04 -8.70
N GLY A 238 -6.25 10.10 -8.63
CA GLY A 238 -4.81 10.34 -8.76
C GLY A 238 -4.11 10.61 -7.43
N TYR A 239 -4.80 10.42 -6.29
CA TYR A 239 -4.20 10.41 -4.97
C TYR A 239 -3.48 9.07 -4.73
N VAL A 240 -2.51 9.07 -3.81
CA VAL A 240 -1.68 7.87 -3.54
C VAL A 240 -2.11 7.11 -2.29
N ASP A 241 -3.24 7.50 -1.69
CA ASP A 241 -3.71 6.92 -0.43
C ASP A 241 -4.07 5.44 -0.58
N VAL A 242 -4.72 5.05 -1.69
CA VAL A 242 -5.00 3.65 -2.02
C VAL A 242 -3.71 2.86 -2.33
N ALA A 243 -2.71 3.48 -2.96
CA ALA A 243 -1.41 2.85 -3.17
C ALA A 243 -0.70 2.58 -1.83
N LEU A 244 -0.75 3.54 -0.91
CA LEU A 244 -0.24 3.35 0.44
C LEU A 244 -1.01 2.26 1.19
N ALA A 245 -2.35 2.26 1.10
CA ALA A 245 -3.22 1.23 1.69
C ALA A 245 -2.87 -0.18 1.18
N PHE A 246 -2.56 -0.34 -0.12
CA PHE A 246 -2.13 -1.60 -0.70
C PHE A 246 -0.83 -2.11 -0.08
N TYR A 247 0.20 -1.27 0.00
CA TYR A 247 1.48 -1.66 0.57
C TYR A 247 1.37 -1.92 2.08
N TYR A 248 0.62 -1.09 2.80
CA TYR A 248 0.42 -1.27 4.22
C TYR A 248 -0.38 -2.53 4.55
N PHE A 249 -1.48 -2.75 3.86
CA PHE A 249 -2.27 -3.97 4.05
C PHE A 249 -1.45 -5.22 3.77
N SER A 250 -0.67 -5.22 2.68
CA SER A 250 0.21 -6.34 2.34
C SER A 250 1.25 -6.57 3.43
N MET A 251 1.88 -5.51 3.96
CA MET A 251 2.77 -5.60 5.11
C MET A 251 2.06 -6.25 6.30
N ALA A 252 0.88 -5.76 6.69
CA ALA A 252 0.14 -6.25 7.86
C ALA A 252 -0.31 -7.71 7.69
N ALA A 253 -0.78 -8.10 6.50
CA ALA A 253 -1.20 -9.46 6.20
C ALA A 253 -0.03 -10.45 6.29
N TYR A 254 1.14 -10.11 5.73
CA TYR A 254 2.32 -10.97 5.82
C TYR A 254 2.94 -10.97 7.21
N LEU A 255 2.88 -9.86 7.94
CA LEU A 255 3.26 -9.81 9.35
C LEU A 255 2.39 -10.75 10.18
N TYR A 256 1.08 -10.73 9.97
CA TYR A 256 0.15 -11.63 10.64
C TYR A 256 0.40 -13.10 10.29
N LEU A 257 0.66 -13.41 9.00
CA LEU A 257 1.02 -14.77 8.57
C LEU A 257 2.34 -15.24 9.21
N TRP A 258 3.32 -14.35 9.35
CA TRP A 258 4.56 -14.67 10.06
C TRP A 258 4.30 -15.01 11.53
N MET A 259 3.51 -14.22 12.24
CA MET A 259 3.15 -14.51 13.64
C MET A 259 2.42 -15.84 13.79
N LYS A 260 1.63 -16.23 12.79
CA LYS A 260 0.83 -17.46 12.78
C LYS A 260 1.64 -18.70 12.39
N LYS A 261 2.58 -18.59 11.46
CA LYS A 261 3.29 -19.72 10.84
C LYS A 261 4.81 -19.76 11.13
N GLY A 262 5.42 -18.64 11.54
CA GLY A 262 6.84 -18.54 11.90
C GLY A 262 7.81 -18.58 10.71
N SER A 263 7.33 -18.55 9.46
CA SER A 263 8.20 -18.68 8.27
C SER A 263 8.90 -17.35 7.94
N THR A 264 10.22 -17.41 7.68
CA THR A 264 11.06 -16.25 7.41
C THR A 264 10.63 -15.51 6.13
N GLU A 265 10.11 -16.20 5.13
CA GLU A 265 9.66 -15.59 3.89
C GLU A 265 8.52 -14.59 4.11
N TYR A 266 7.63 -14.86 5.07
CA TYR A 266 6.55 -13.94 5.39
C TYR A 266 7.05 -12.64 6.04
N ILE A 267 8.05 -12.72 6.93
CA ILE A 267 8.64 -11.53 7.55
C ILE A 267 9.44 -10.70 6.52
N VAL A 268 10.10 -11.36 5.57
CA VAL A 268 10.79 -10.70 4.46
C VAL A 268 9.80 -9.96 3.56
N LEU A 269 8.69 -10.60 3.17
CA LEU A 269 7.63 -9.94 2.40
C LEU A 269 7.02 -8.76 3.15
N SER A 270 6.73 -8.94 4.44
CA SER A 270 6.25 -7.84 5.29
C SER A 270 7.23 -6.68 5.30
N ALA A 271 8.54 -6.93 5.41
CA ALA A 271 9.58 -5.91 5.39
C ALA A 271 9.66 -5.17 4.04
N LEU A 272 9.58 -5.91 2.93
CA LEU A 272 9.60 -5.33 1.58
C LEU A 272 8.40 -4.41 1.36
N PHE A 273 7.18 -4.88 1.69
CA PHE A 273 5.98 -4.06 1.56
C PHE A 273 5.98 -2.85 2.50
N SER A 274 6.54 -3.00 3.71
CA SER A 274 6.71 -1.89 4.65
C SER A 274 7.64 -0.81 4.09
N ALA A 275 8.77 -1.19 3.51
CA ALA A 275 9.70 -0.27 2.88
C ALA A 275 9.09 0.45 1.66
N LEU A 276 8.31 -0.27 0.85
CA LEU A 276 7.60 0.32 -0.29
C LEU A 276 6.50 1.28 0.16
N ALA A 277 5.84 1.05 1.30
CA ALA A 277 4.94 2.02 1.92
C ALA A 277 5.67 3.33 2.27
N VAL A 278 6.88 3.24 2.86
CA VAL A 278 7.73 4.42 3.13
C VAL A 278 8.10 5.16 1.85
N CYS A 279 8.34 4.44 0.77
CA CYS A 279 8.67 5.02 -0.54
C CYS A 279 7.43 5.57 -1.29
N THR A 280 6.21 5.33 -0.78
CA THR A 280 4.95 5.76 -1.41
C THR A 280 4.46 7.11 -0.87
N LYS A 281 4.44 7.29 0.46
CA LYS A 281 3.93 8.50 1.12
C LYS A 281 4.61 8.68 2.49
N ASN A 282 4.66 9.91 3.02
CA ASN A 282 5.31 10.19 4.31
C ASN A 282 4.69 9.40 5.48
N GLU A 283 3.38 9.17 5.46
CA GLU A 283 2.67 8.35 6.46
C GLU A 283 3.18 6.90 6.48
N GLY A 284 3.76 6.42 5.38
CA GLY A 284 4.40 5.11 5.32
C GLY A 284 5.50 4.90 6.36
N MET A 285 6.23 5.97 6.76
CA MET A 285 7.20 5.92 7.84
C MET A 285 6.53 5.59 9.18
N GLY A 286 5.38 6.21 9.47
CA GLY A 286 4.61 5.89 10.67
C GLY A 286 4.12 4.43 10.66
N LEU A 287 3.69 3.94 9.49
CA LEU A 287 3.28 2.54 9.29
C LEU A 287 4.44 1.57 9.57
N PHE A 288 5.64 1.87 9.08
CA PHE A 288 6.85 1.11 9.37
C PHE A 288 7.19 1.09 10.87
N LEU A 289 7.11 2.24 11.54
CA LEU A 289 7.41 2.35 12.98
C LEU A 289 6.40 1.56 13.82
N VAL A 290 5.10 1.67 13.51
CA VAL A 290 4.05 0.92 14.20
C VAL A 290 4.22 -0.59 13.96
N GLY A 291 4.47 -1.02 12.72
CA GLY A 291 4.75 -2.42 12.40
C GLY A 291 5.95 -2.97 13.15
N SER A 292 7.06 -2.20 13.20
CA SER A 292 8.27 -2.55 13.96
C SER A 292 7.99 -2.68 15.47
N ALA A 293 7.21 -1.75 16.03
CA ALA A 293 6.82 -1.79 17.44
C ALA A 293 5.99 -3.05 17.76
N VAL A 294 5.05 -3.41 16.89
CA VAL A 294 4.25 -4.63 17.06
C VAL A 294 5.12 -5.90 16.99
N ILE A 295 6.14 -5.95 16.10
CA ILE A 295 7.09 -7.07 16.06
C ILE A 295 7.89 -7.15 17.36
N VAL A 296 8.35 -6.01 17.89
CA VAL A 296 9.07 -5.96 19.16
C VAL A 296 8.19 -6.46 20.30
N LEU A 297 6.93 -6.00 20.39
CA LEU A 297 5.98 -6.48 21.42
C LEU A 297 5.71 -7.98 21.29
N PHE A 298 5.53 -8.49 20.06
CA PHE A 298 5.40 -9.93 19.84
C PHE A 298 6.61 -10.72 20.34
N ASN A 299 7.82 -10.20 20.08
CA ASN A 299 9.07 -10.85 20.52
C ASN A 299 9.27 -10.80 22.03
N ILE A 300 8.87 -9.71 22.71
CA ILE A 300 8.91 -9.62 24.18
C ILE A 300 8.01 -10.67 24.81
N VAL A 301 6.81 -10.88 24.26
CA VAL A 301 5.87 -11.88 24.79
C VAL A 301 6.31 -13.30 24.43
N ASN A 302 6.92 -13.51 23.27
CA ASN A 302 7.32 -14.82 22.74
C ASN A 302 8.84 -14.92 22.65
N LEU A 303 9.56 -14.91 23.79
CA LEU A 303 11.03 -14.91 23.90
C LEU A 303 11.68 -16.16 23.27
N LYS A 304 11.77 -16.19 21.95
CA LYS A 304 12.48 -17.21 21.17
C LYS A 304 13.68 -16.55 20.46
N LYS A 305 14.87 -17.18 20.53
CA LYS A 305 16.10 -16.67 19.86
C LYS A 305 15.89 -16.44 18.35
N ASP A 306 15.11 -17.29 17.69
CA ASP A 306 14.83 -17.16 16.27
C ASP A 306 13.96 -15.93 15.92
N ASN A 307 13.13 -15.47 16.82
CA ASN A 307 12.32 -14.27 16.65
C ASN A 307 13.19 -13.00 16.57
N LEU A 308 14.30 -12.94 17.36
CA LEU A 308 15.25 -11.82 17.29
C LEU A 308 15.99 -11.78 15.94
N LYS A 309 16.36 -12.94 15.40
CA LYS A 309 16.96 -13.03 14.06
C LYS A 309 15.98 -12.55 12.98
N GLN A 310 14.71 -12.88 13.14
CA GLN A 310 13.65 -12.47 12.20
C GLN A 310 13.34 -10.97 12.31
N LEU A 311 13.38 -10.37 13.51
CA LEU A 311 13.33 -8.92 13.68
C LEU A 311 14.50 -8.23 12.97
N ALA A 312 15.73 -8.74 13.15
CA ALA A 312 16.91 -8.22 12.48
C ALA A 312 16.78 -8.34 10.95
N CYS A 313 16.27 -9.46 10.46
CA CYS A 313 15.97 -9.69 9.03
C CYS A 313 14.94 -8.68 8.50
N TYR A 314 13.85 -8.45 9.26
CA TYR A 314 12.84 -7.44 8.90
C TYR A 314 13.46 -6.04 8.78
N LEU A 315 14.17 -5.60 9.81
CA LEU A 315 14.79 -4.27 9.83
C LEU A 315 15.85 -4.13 8.72
N ALA A 316 16.73 -5.12 8.54
CA ALA A 316 17.76 -5.09 7.50
C ALA A 316 17.14 -5.03 6.10
N THR A 317 16.13 -5.84 5.82
CA THR A 317 15.44 -5.86 4.52
C THR A 317 14.72 -4.55 4.27
N ALA A 318 13.97 -4.04 5.24
CA ALA A 318 13.25 -2.78 5.09
C ALA A 318 14.21 -1.59 4.90
N LEU A 319 15.26 -1.50 5.74
CA LEU A 319 16.27 -0.44 5.62
C LEU A 319 17.02 -0.50 4.28
N ALA A 320 17.36 -1.68 3.77
CA ALA A 320 18.03 -1.82 2.48
C ALA A 320 17.20 -1.23 1.34
N VAL A 321 15.88 -1.46 1.34
CA VAL A 321 14.99 -0.98 0.26
C VAL A 321 14.66 0.50 0.40
N MET A 322 14.42 1.02 1.61
CA MET A 322 14.04 2.42 1.79
C MET A 322 15.22 3.38 1.94
N SER A 323 16.45 2.88 2.21
CA SER A 323 17.62 3.75 2.46
C SER A 323 17.96 4.69 1.29
N PRO A 324 17.86 4.32 0.00
CA PRO A 324 18.13 5.27 -1.07
C PRO A 324 17.24 6.51 -1.00
N TRP A 325 15.94 6.30 -0.74
CA TRP A 325 15.01 7.41 -0.54
C TRP A 325 15.37 8.24 0.70
N LEU A 326 15.62 7.61 1.84
CA LEU A 326 15.92 8.30 3.10
C LEU A 326 17.21 9.12 3.01
N ILE A 327 18.22 8.62 2.30
CA ILE A 327 19.49 9.35 2.07
C ILE A 327 19.24 10.53 1.13
N PHE A 328 18.53 10.33 0.03
CA PHE A 328 18.21 11.38 -0.92
C PHE A 328 17.34 12.48 -0.27
N ARG A 329 16.35 12.10 0.53
CA ARG A 329 15.48 13.05 1.24
C ARG A 329 16.26 14.04 2.11
N ARG A 330 17.41 13.65 2.68
CA ARG A 330 18.27 14.54 3.47
C ARG A 330 18.92 15.66 2.65
N GLN A 331 18.95 15.52 1.33
CA GLN A 331 19.49 16.52 0.41
C GLN A 331 18.41 17.54 -0.02
N ILE A 332 17.14 17.25 0.27
CA ILE A 332 16.02 18.14 -0.06
C ILE A 332 15.96 19.25 0.99
N THR A 333 16.15 20.49 0.57
CA THR A 333 16.15 21.67 1.44
C THR A 333 14.76 22.24 1.71
N VAL A 334 13.80 21.90 0.86
CA VAL A 334 12.41 22.37 0.91
C VAL A 334 11.56 21.35 1.65
N ILE A 335 11.44 21.50 2.96
CA ILE A 335 10.62 20.66 3.82
C ILE A 335 9.49 21.53 4.37
N GLN A 336 8.23 21.15 4.12
CA GLN A 336 7.07 21.88 4.65
C GLN A 336 6.65 21.40 6.04
N GLU A 337 6.86 20.12 6.36
CA GLU A 337 6.32 19.50 7.55
C GLU A 337 7.40 18.68 8.27
N ASP A 338 7.87 19.18 9.40
CA ASP A 338 8.74 18.44 10.31
C ASP A 338 7.98 18.06 11.59
N TYR A 339 7.24 16.97 11.52
CA TYR A 339 6.50 16.44 12.67
C TYR A 339 7.40 15.89 13.77
N PHE A 340 8.62 15.43 13.42
CA PHE A 340 9.54 14.89 14.43
C PHE A 340 10.07 15.97 15.37
N SER A 341 10.40 17.16 14.87
CA SER A 341 10.83 18.28 15.71
C SER A 341 9.71 18.76 16.65
N ARG A 342 8.46 18.53 16.28
CA ARG A 342 7.28 18.92 17.04
C ARG A 342 6.84 17.88 18.06
N LEU A 343 7.42 16.68 18.04
CA LEU A 343 7.11 15.60 18.99
C LEU A 343 7.79 15.92 20.34
N SER A 344 7.17 16.79 21.11
CA SER A 344 7.62 17.19 22.43
C SER A 344 6.48 17.32 23.42
N LEU A 345 6.74 16.97 24.68
CA LEU A 345 5.73 17.02 25.73
C LEU A 345 5.11 18.41 25.91
N PRO A 346 5.86 19.54 25.86
CA PRO A 346 5.26 20.87 25.92
C PRO A 346 4.25 21.14 24.80
N ILE A 347 4.54 20.75 23.57
CA ILE A 347 3.61 20.95 22.42
C ILE A 347 2.35 20.10 22.59
N ILE A 348 2.51 18.85 23.05
CA ILE A 348 1.35 17.94 23.29
C ILE A 348 0.45 18.52 24.38
N LEU A 349 1.02 18.97 25.49
CA LEU A 349 0.25 19.56 26.59
C LEU A 349 -0.43 20.87 26.19
N HIS A 350 0.29 21.75 25.46
CA HIS A 350 -0.26 23.00 24.97
C HIS A 350 -1.48 22.79 24.04
N ASN A 351 -1.46 21.74 23.24
CA ASN A 351 -2.49 21.42 22.28
C ASN A 351 -3.52 20.36 22.80
N ALA A 352 -3.52 20.05 24.09
CA ALA A 352 -4.37 19.00 24.65
C ALA A 352 -5.88 19.24 24.42
N GLU A 353 -6.31 20.49 24.36
CA GLU A 353 -7.70 20.88 24.04
C GLU A 353 -8.17 20.39 22.66
N ARG A 354 -7.23 20.22 21.69
CA ARG A 354 -7.54 19.68 20.35
C ARG A 354 -8.06 18.26 20.39
N ILE A 355 -7.70 17.46 21.42
CA ILE A 355 -8.06 16.04 21.55
C ILE A 355 -9.57 15.85 21.44
N ARG A 356 -10.37 16.73 22.08
CA ARG A 356 -11.84 16.64 22.02
C ARG A 356 -12.36 16.79 20.59
N VAL A 357 -11.87 17.77 19.84
CA VAL A 357 -12.25 17.99 18.43
C VAL A 357 -11.84 16.82 17.57
N ILE A 358 -10.60 16.34 17.74
CA ILE A 358 -10.03 15.21 16.99
C ILE A 358 -10.89 13.95 17.23
N LEU A 359 -11.10 13.53 18.47
CA LEU A 359 -11.87 12.34 18.79
C LEU A 359 -13.31 12.41 18.29
N THR A 360 -13.96 13.59 18.43
CA THR A 360 -15.30 13.80 17.89
C THR A 360 -15.35 13.65 16.38
N SER A 361 -14.32 14.14 15.67
CA SER A 361 -14.20 14.00 14.21
C SER A 361 -13.99 12.55 13.80
N PHE A 362 -13.15 11.78 14.51
CA PHE A 362 -12.98 10.34 14.27
C PHE A 362 -14.30 9.57 14.46
N ILE A 363 -15.02 9.83 15.55
CA ILE A 363 -16.32 9.18 15.81
C ILE A 363 -17.30 9.50 14.68
N ARG A 364 -17.44 10.78 14.30
CA ARG A 364 -18.31 11.20 13.20
C ARG A 364 -17.95 10.51 11.90
N GLU A 365 -16.64 10.39 11.59
CA GLU A 365 -16.17 9.76 10.36
C GLU A 365 -16.44 8.25 10.37
N PHE A 366 -16.25 7.55 11.48
CA PHE A 366 -16.56 6.11 11.60
C PHE A 366 -18.03 5.77 11.43
N ILE A 367 -18.93 6.66 11.79
CA ILE A 367 -20.38 6.45 11.62
C ILE A 367 -20.93 7.08 10.35
N ASN A 368 -20.10 7.69 9.52
CA ASN A 368 -20.50 8.38 8.29
C ASN A 368 -20.79 7.37 7.17
N VAL A 369 -22.03 6.95 7.05
CA VAL A 369 -22.45 5.99 6.02
C VAL A 369 -22.36 6.55 4.59
N ASN A 370 -22.38 7.87 4.40
CA ASN A 370 -22.20 8.46 3.07
C ASN A 370 -20.75 8.34 2.57
N THR A 371 -19.79 8.23 3.47
CA THR A 371 -18.36 8.10 3.16
C THR A 371 -17.91 6.65 3.12
N TRP A 372 -18.39 5.83 4.07
CA TRP A 372 -17.87 4.48 4.33
C TRP A 372 -18.90 3.37 4.13
N ASN A 373 -20.13 3.68 3.70
CA ASN A 373 -21.25 2.76 3.81
C ASN A 373 -21.32 2.20 5.26
N VAL A 374 -21.43 0.88 5.39
CA VAL A 374 -21.50 0.20 6.70
C VAL A 374 -20.17 -0.41 7.14
N LEU A 375 -19.05 -0.11 6.46
CA LEU A 375 -17.75 -0.75 6.66
C LEU A 375 -17.31 -0.70 8.13
N TRP A 376 -17.19 0.49 8.69
CA TRP A 376 -16.74 0.67 10.08
C TRP A 376 -17.76 0.19 11.10
N LEU A 377 -19.06 0.31 10.80
CA LEU A 377 -20.12 -0.19 11.67
C LEU A 377 -20.07 -1.71 11.79
N ILE A 378 -19.85 -2.43 10.67
CA ILE A 378 -19.66 -3.87 10.69
C ILE A 378 -18.37 -4.25 11.42
N ALA A 379 -17.25 -3.55 11.18
CA ALA A 379 -16.00 -3.82 11.89
C ALA A 379 -16.18 -3.64 13.41
N ALA A 380 -16.78 -2.54 13.85
CA ALA A 380 -17.06 -2.28 15.26
C ALA A 380 -17.99 -3.37 15.88
N LEU A 381 -19.07 -3.72 15.20
CA LEU A 381 -20.01 -4.75 15.65
C LEU A 381 -19.31 -6.11 15.81
N VAL A 382 -18.51 -6.54 14.83
CA VAL A 382 -17.77 -7.81 14.89
C VAL A 382 -16.76 -7.81 16.05
N ILE A 383 -16.01 -6.71 16.24
CA ILE A 383 -15.05 -6.57 17.35
C ILE A 383 -15.79 -6.65 18.70
N LEU A 384 -16.91 -5.97 18.86
CA LEU A 384 -17.70 -5.98 20.10
C LEU A 384 -18.27 -7.36 20.41
N LEU A 385 -18.87 -8.02 19.43
CA LEU A 385 -19.45 -9.37 19.61
C LEU A 385 -18.39 -10.44 19.87
N SER A 386 -17.18 -10.25 19.36
CA SER A 386 -16.09 -11.20 19.46
C SER A 386 -14.96 -10.75 20.41
N PHE A 387 -15.24 -9.84 21.35
CA PHE A 387 -14.23 -9.20 22.20
C PHE A 387 -13.28 -10.18 22.88
N ARG A 388 -13.78 -11.32 23.40
CA ARG A 388 -12.93 -12.36 24.02
C ARG A 388 -11.96 -13.03 23.04
N HIS A 389 -12.30 -13.06 21.74
CA HIS A 389 -11.46 -13.66 20.70
C HIS A 389 -10.40 -12.68 20.19
N VAL A 390 -10.68 -11.38 20.25
CA VAL A 390 -9.73 -10.32 19.86
C VAL A 390 -8.44 -10.39 20.69
N LEU A 391 -8.56 -10.75 21.98
CA LEU A 391 -7.41 -10.82 22.90
C LEU A 391 -6.54 -12.07 22.71
N ARG A 392 -6.89 -12.98 21.82
CA ARG A 392 -6.09 -14.18 21.51
C ARG A 392 -4.96 -13.84 20.53
N ALA A 393 -3.76 -14.36 20.81
CA ALA A 393 -2.67 -14.30 19.84
C ALA A 393 -2.97 -15.25 18.65
N PRO A 394 -2.65 -14.84 17.39
CA PRO A 394 -2.01 -13.60 16.98
C PRO A 394 -2.99 -12.44 16.65
N VAL A 395 -4.31 -12.62 16.83
CA VAL A 395 -5.35 -11.64 16.44
C VAL A 395 -5.17 -10.29 17.16
N VAL A 396 -4.77 -10.34 18.45
CA VAL A 396 -4.52 -9.13 19.24
C VAL A 396 -3.49 -8.20 18.59
N TYR A 397 -2.53 -8.74 17.84
CA TYR A 397 -1.51 -7.92 17.16
C TYR A 397 -2.06 -7.18 15.94
N LEU A 398 -3.09 -7.71 15.25
CA LEU A 398 -3.84 -6.95 14.23
C LEU A 398 -4.60 -5.79 14.86
N LEU A 399 -5.23 -6.02 16.03
CA LEU A 399 -5.87 -4.94 16.78
C LEU A 399 -4.84 -3.88 17.21
N LEU A 400 -3.69 -4.31 17.71
CA LEU A 400 -2.61 -3.40 18.11
C LEU A 400 -2.10 -2.58 16.92
N LEU A 401 -1.90 -3.18 15.75
CA LEU A 401 -1.58 -2.45 14.51
C LEU A 401 -2.61 -1.35 14.24
N LEU A 402 -3.90 -1.67 14.30
CA LEU A 402 -4.98 -0.73 14.03
C LEU A 402 -5.01 0.40 15.08
N VAL A 403 -4.99 0.05 16.37
CA VAL A 403 -5.09 1.01 17.48
C VAL A 403 -3.87 1.94 17.53
N MET A 404 -2.66 1.39 17.39
CA MET A 404 -1.43 2.20 17.38
C MET A 404 -1.40 3.15 16.18
N HIS A 405 -1.92 2.72 15.03
CA HIS A 405 -2.03 3.57 13.84
C HIS A 405 -3.00 4.73 14.04
N LEU A 406 -4.22 4.43 14.54
CA LEU A 406 -5.19 5.47 14.84
C LEU A 406 -4.63 6.43 15.91
N GLY A 407 -3.94 5.89 16.93
CA GLY A 407 -3.23 6.69 17.94
C GLY A 407 -2.16 7.61 17.36
N MET A 408 -1.40 7.11 16.38
CA MET A 408 -0.41 7.93 15.67
C MET A 408 -1.08 9.06 14.87
N TYR A 409 -2.19 8.82 14.20
CA TYR A 409 -2.92 9.87 13.48
C TYR A 409 -3.50 10.92 14.44
N ILE A 410 -4.03 10.49 15.58
CA ILE A 410 -4.47 11.42 16.65
C ILE A 410 -3.28 12.28 17.11
N LEU A 411 -2.12 11.66 17.36
CA LEU A 411 -0.92 12.37 17.79
C LEU A 411 -0.46 13.39 16.73
N ILE A 412 -0.46 13.03 15.44
CA ILE A 412 -0.14 13.95 14.34
C ILE A 412 -1.06 15.16 14.35
N TYR A 413 -2.37 14.99 14.52
CA TYR A 413 -3.30 16.11 14.64
C TYR A 413 -3.08 16.97 15.89
N VAL A 414 -2.63 16.38 16.99
CA VAL A 414 -2.29 17.15 18.21
C VAL A 414 -1.06 18.02 17.98
N ILE A 415 -0.02 17.48 17.34
CA ILE A 415 1.27 18.20 17.18
C ILE A 415 1.38 19.03 15.92
N THR A 416 0.44 18.92 14.97
CA THR A 416 0.48 19.66 13.69
C THR A 416 0.58 21.19 13.90
N PRO A 417 1.35 21.91 13.06
CA PRO A 417 1.34 23.38 13.06
C PRO A 417 0.08 23.97 12.42
N TRP A 418 -0.66 23.14 11.65
CA TRP A 418 -1.81 23.59 10.88
C TRP A 418 -3.07 23.74 11.74
N ASN A 419 -4.00 24.58 11.27
CA ASN A 419 -5.34 24.65 11.87
C ASN A 419 -6.09 23.33 11.65
N ILE A 420 -6.45 22.64 12.75
CA ILE A 420 -7.11 21.34 12.71
C ILE A 420 -8.52 21.39 12.15
N GLU A 421 -9.23 22.53 12.25
CA GLU A 421 -10.57 22.71 11.70
C GLU A 421 -10.60 22.66 10.16
N VAL A 422 -9.48 23.02 9.53
CA VAL A 422 -9.28 22.94 8.08
C VAL A 422 -8.64 21.60 7.69
N LEU A 423 -7.65 21.14 8.48
CA LEU A 423 -6.86 19.96 8.16
C LEU A 423 -7.66 18.65 8.28
N ILE A 424 -8.43 18.48 9.38
CA ILE A 424 -9.18 17.25 9.63
C ILE A 424 -10.17 16.93 8.49
N PRO A 425 -11.05 17.87 8.05
CA PRO A 425 -11.98 17.59 6.97
C PRO A 425 -11.33 17.20 5.63
N SER A 426 -10.11 17.69 5.37
CA SER A 426 -9.40 17.41 4.10
C SER A 426 -8.55 16.13 4.13
N THR A 427 -8.22 15.60 5.32
CA THR A 427 -7.24 14.51 5.44
C THR A 427 -7.76 13.29 6.18
N LEU A 428 -8.71 13.41 7.14
CA LEU A 428 -9.09 12.30 8.01
C LEU A 428 -9.62 11.09 7.26
N THR A 429 -10.53 11.29 6.30
CA THR A 429 -11.07 10.22 5.45
C THR A 429 -9.93 9.48 4.73
N ARG A 430 -8.99 10.22 4.14
CA ARG A 430 -7.84 9.67 3.43
C ARG A 430 -6.92 8.85 4.35
N LEU A 431 -6.66 9.33 5.57
CA LEU A 431 -5.88 8.59 6.57
C LEU A 431 -6.57 7.27 6.97
N LEU A 432 -7.90 7.26 7.07
CA LEU A 432 -8.66 6.05 7.40
C LEU A 432 -8.67 5.03 6.24
N ILE A 433 -8.53 5.45 4.97
CA ILE A 433 -8.34 4.55 3.82
C ILE A 433 -7.15 3.62 4.04
N HIS A 434 -6.06 4.13 4.63
CA HIS A 434 -4.86 3.34 4.86
C HIS A 434 -5.11 2.12 5.76
N VAL A 435 -5.95 2.25 6.77
CA VAL A 435 -6.16 1.23 7.81
C VAL A 435 -7.44 0.40 7.62
N ALA A 436 -8.38 0.85 6.80
CA ALA A 436 -9.64 0.15 6.54
C ALA A 436 -9.45 -1.31 6.08
N PRO A 437 -8.50 -1.65 5.17
CA PRO A 437 -8.28 -3.05 4.77
C PRO A 437 -7.80 -3.93 5.94
N VAL A 438 -7.01 -3.39 6.86
CA VAL A 438 -6.56 -4.13 8.07
C VAL A 438 -7.74 -4.40 9.01
N ALA A 439 -8.67 -3.44 9.14
CA ALA A 439 -9.90 -3.65 9.90
C ALA A 439 -10.76 -4.77 9.30
N MET A 440 -10.79 -4.91 7.96
CA MET A 440 -11.48 -6.02 7.28
C MET A 440 -10.82 -7.37 7.58
N LEU A 441 -9.50 -7.45 7.56
CA LEU A 441 -8.77 -8.67 7.94
C LEU A 441 -9.02 -9.03 9.40
N LEU A 442 -8.93 -8.06 10.33
CA LEU A 442 -9.23 -8.26 11.73
C LEU A 442 -10.65 -8.79 11.92
N SER A 443 -11.63 -8.17 11.27
CA SER A 443 -13.03 -8.60 11.35
C SER A 443 -13.23 -10.03 10.85
N SER A 444 -12.55 -10.40 9.77
CA SER A 444 -12.64 -11.76 9.21
C SER A 444 -12.10 -12.82 10.17
N GLU A 445 -11.00 -12.55 10.86
CA GLU A 445 -10.41 -13.47 11.85
C GLU A 445 -11.32 -13.65 13.08
N LEU A 446 -12.20 -12.69 13.36
CA LEU A 446 -13.11 -12.72 14.48
C LEU A 446 -14.44 -13.42 14.19
N VAL A 447 -14.87 -13.46 12.93
CA VAL A 447 -16.12 -14.14 12.53
C VAL A 447 -15.98 -15.66 12.57
N ILE A 448 -14.78 -16.24 12.36
CA ILE A 448 -14.55 -17.69 12.28
C ILE A 448 -14.89 -18.45 13.59
N PRO A 449 -14.54 -17.98 14.79
CA PRO A 449 -14.79 -18.71 16.03
C PRO A 449 -16.27 -18.86 16.40
N VAL A 450 -17.15 -18.07 15.80
CA VAL A 450 -18.59 -18.09 16.06
C VAL A 450 -19.27 -19.32 15.40
N TYR A 451 -18.58 -19.95 14.43
CA TYR A 451 -19.12 -21.05 13.62
C TYR A 451 -18.33 -22.37 13.74
N LYS A 452 -17.34 -22.45 14.62
CA LYS A 452 -16.67 -23.67 15.06
C LYS A 452 -16.99 -23.99 16.51
#